data_10802691ea6292cb3739edb94549b17a
#
_entry.id   10802691ea6292cb3739edb94549b17a
#
_cell.length_a   1.000
_cell.length_b   1.000
_cell.length_c   1.000
_cell.angle_alpha   90.00
_cell.angle_beta   90.00
_cell.angle_gamma   90.00
#
_symmetry.space_group_name_H-M   'P 1'
#
loop_
_entity.id
_entity.type
_entity.pdbx_description
1 polymer ?
#
loop_
_entity_poly.entity_id
_entity_poly.type
_entity_poly.pdbx_seq_one_letter_code
_entity_poly.pdbx_strand_id
1 'polypeptide(L)'
;MNLHAIRAIYLFELARTWRTLLQSIATPVITTSLYFVVFGSAIGASLTQVHGVSYAAFIVPGLIMLAILTESISNAAFGIYMPKYSGTLYEVLSAPVSYFEVVIGYVGAAATKSVILGLIILLTARLFVPFEIQHPFAMALFLVLTAVTFSLFGFIIGVWADGWEKLQIVPALVVTPLAFLGGSFYSISMLPPIWQKITLFNPVVY
;
A
#
# COMPACT_ATOMS: atom_id res chain seq x y z
N MET A 1 15.91 -24.56 2.60
CA MET A 1 14.88 -23.62 2.11
C MET A 1 14.29 -24.20 0.82
N ASN A 2 13.00 -24.47 0.81
CA ASN A 2 12.31 -25.07 -0.34
C ASN A 2 11.83 -23.97 -1.31
N LEU A 3 12.70 -23.62 -2.27
CA LEU A 3 12.38 -22.59 -3.28
C LEU A 3 11.17 -22.95 -4.17
N HIS A 4 10.91 -24.24 -4.37
CA HIS A 4 9.75 -24.67 -5.14
C HIS A 4 8.43 -24.34 -4.43
N ALA A 5 8.40 -24.51 -3.11
CA ALA A 5 7.23 -24.16 -2.29
C ALA A 5 6.98 -22.64 -2.29
N ILE A 6 8.03 -21.84 -2.06
CA ILE A 6 7.93 -20.36 -2.15
C ILE A 6 7.38 -19.95 -3.50
N ARG A 7 7.97 -20.47 -4.58
CA ARG A 7 7.53 -20.16 -5.95
C ARG A 7 6.10 -20.58 -6.20
N ALA A 8 5.67 -21.74 -5.71
CA ALA A 8 4.31 -22.23 -5.89
C ALA A 8 3.29 -21.29 -5.22
N ILE A 9 3.50 -20.93 -3.94
CA ILE A 9 2.64 -20.00 -3.20
C ILE A 9 2.63 -18.62 -3.89
N TYR A 10 3.80 -18.10 -4.22
CA TYR A 10 3.97 -16.80 -4.88
C TYR A 10 3.23 -16.73 -6.21
N LEU A 11 3.41 -17.72 -7.08
CA LEU A 11 2.74 -17.76 -8.39
C LEU A 11 1.24 -17.98 -8.28
N PHE A 12 0.78 -18.76 -7.30
CA PHE A 12 -0.65 -18.93 -7.03
C PHE A 12 -1.29 -17.60 -6.66
N GLU A 13 -0.68 -16.83 -5.76
CA GLU A 13 -1.15 -15.51 -5.35
C GLU A 13 -1.12 -14.49 -6.50
N LEU A 14 -0.07 -14.50 -7.32
CA LEU A 14 -0.02 -13.66 -8.53
C LEU A 14 -1.08 -14.04 -9.54
N ALA A 15 -1.34 -15.34 -9.75
CA ALA A 15 -2.41 -15.79 -10.62
C ALA A 15 -3.81 -15.39 -10.12
N ARG A 16 -4.01 -15.35 -8.79
CA ARG A 16 -5.22 -14.80 -8.16
C ARG A 16 -5.35 -13.31 -8.47
N THR A 17 -4.26 -12.58 -8.32
CA THR A 17 -4.20 -11.14 -8.66
C THR A 17 -4.55 -10.89 -10.12
N TRP A 18 -4.02 -11.71 -11.02
CA TRP A 18 -4.29 -11.58 -12.45
C TRP A 18 -5.77 -11.75 -12.81
N ARG A 19 -6.46 -12.67 -12.14
CA ARG A 19 -7.92 -12.88 -12.31
C ARG A 19 -8.76 -11.69 -11.81
N THR A 20 -8.26 -10.91 -10.85
CA THR A 20 -8.93 -9.73 -10.29
C THR A 20 -8.29 -8.42 -10.72
N LEU A 21 -7.50 -8.42 -11.80
CA LEU A 21 -6.63 -7.33 -12.22
C LEU A 21 -7.41 -6.03 -12.46
N LEU A 22 -8.56 -6.12 -13.12
CA LEU A 22 -9.39 -4.95 -13.38
C LEU A 22 -9.82 -4.27 -12.07
N GLN A 23 -10.34 -5.03 -11.11
CA GLN A 23 -10.74 -4.49 -9.80
C GLN A 23 -9.55 -4.00 -8.98
N SER A 24 -8.44 -4.76 -9.00
CA SER A 24 -7.26 -4.47 -8.18
C SER A 24 -6.44 -3.28 -8.67
N ILE A 25 -6.50 -2.94 -9.95
CA ILE A 25 -5.73 -1.85 -10.55
C ILE A 25 -6.64 -0.68 -10.94
N ALA A 26 -7.76 -0.94 -11.60
CA ALA A 26 -8.63 0.14 -12.09
C ALA A 26 -9.19 0.98 -10.94
N THR A 27 -9.66 0.35 -9.85
CA THR A 27 -10.22 1.08 -8.71
C THR A 27 -9.22 2.05 -8.07
N PRO A 28 -8.01 1.65 -7.64
CA PRO A 28 -7.03 2.58 -7.11
C PRO A 28 -6.60 3.66 -8.11
N VAL A 29 -6.44 3.32 -9.38
CA VAL A 29 -6.06 4.28 -10.43
C VAL A 29 -7.15 5.33 -10.62
N ILE A 30 -8.42 4.92 -10.73
CA ILE A 30 -9.56 5.85 -10.85
C ILE A 30 -9.65 6.74 -9.61
N THR A 31 -9.59 6.14 -8.41
CA THR A 31 -9.67 6.89 -7.15
C THR A 31 -8.54 7.92 -7.04
N THR A 32 -7.30 7.53 -7.36
CA THR A 32 -6.15 8.44 -7.33
C THR A 32 -6.26 9.52 -8.40
N SER A 33 -6.73 9.19 -9.60
CA SER A 33 -7.00 10.17 -10.67
C SER A 33 -8.04 11.20 -10.23
N LEU A 34 -9.11 10.77 -9.56
CA LEU A 34 -10.11 11.68 -8.99
C LEU A 34 -9.50 12.58 -7.92
N TYR A 35 -8.62 12.05 -7.06
CA TYR A 35 -7.88 12.89 -6.13
C TYR A 35 -7.05 13.95 -6.83
N PHE A 36 -6.33 13.62 -7.90
CA PHE A 36 -5.57 14.60 -8.69
C PHE A 36 -6.48 15.67 -9.31
N VAL A 37 -7.62 15.28 -9.85
CA VAL A 37 -8.57 16.22 -10.43
C VAL A 37 -9.15 17.14 -9.33
N VAL A 38 -9.65 16.58 -8.24
CA VAL A 38 -10.31 17.34 -7.18
C VAL A 38 -9.31 18.22 -6.42
N PHE A 39 -8.26 17.61 -5.87
CA PHE A 39 -7.29 18.35 -5.05
C PHE A 39 -6.35 19.20 -5.89
N GLY A 40 -5.94 18.74 -7.05
CA GLY A 40 -5.09 19.51 -7.97
C GLY A 40 -5.79 20.73 -8.55
N SER A 41 -7.08 20.63 -8.89
CA SER A 41 -7.83 21.76 -9.46
C SER A 41 -8.50 22.64 -8.39
N ALA A 42 -9.24 22.04 -7.45
CA ALA A 42 -10.03 22.80 -6.47
C ALA A 42 -9.15 23.46 -5.40
N ILE A 43 -8.21 22.74 -4.82
CA ILE A 43 -7.30 23.25 -3.77
C ILE A 43 -6.09 23.93 -4.40
N GLY A 44 -5.58 23.40 -5.49
CA GLY A 44 -4.47 24.01 -6.23
C GLY A 44 -4.78 25.41 -6.78
N ALA A 45 -6.03 25.76 -6.96
CA ALA A 45 -6.44 27.13 -7.29
C ALA A 45 -6.25 28.12 -6.12
N SER A 46 -6.36 27.63 -4.87
CA SER A 46 -6.22 28.43 -3.65
C SER A 46 -4.81 28.33 -3.04
N LEU A 47 -4.19 27.16 -3.13
CA LEU A 47 -2.82 26.88 -2.68
C LEU A 47 -1.92 26.65 -3.89
N THR A 48 -1.32 27.70 -4.39
CA THR A 48 -0.50 27.62 -5.62
C THR A 48 0.79 26.85 -5.42
N GLN A 49 1.45 26.98 -4.26
CA GLN A 49 2.72 26.33 -3.97
C GLN A 49 2.85 25.89 -2.51
N VAL A 50 3.44 24.72 -2.29
CA VAL A 50 3.89 24.21 -0.99
C VAL A 50 5.37 23.86 -1.11
N HIS A 51 6.21 24.49 -0.29
CA HIS A 51 7.68 24.35 -0.34
C HIS A 51 8.30 24.58 -1.74
N GLY A 52 7.75 25.49 -2.53
CA GLY A 52 8.27 25.80 -3.87
C GLY A 52 7.83 24.84 -4.98
N VAL A 53 6.98 23.88 -4.66
CA VAL A 53 6.42 22.92 -5.64
C VAL A 53 4.91 23.17 -5.78
N SER A 54 4.32 22.92 -6.95
CA SER A 54 2.87 23.02 -7.11
C SER A 54 2.17 22.04 -6.14
N TYR A 55 1.04 22.46 -5.56
CA TYR A 55 0.31 21.61 -4.63
C TYR A 55 -0.05 20.23 -5.23
N ALA A 56 -0.41 20.19 -6.51
CA ALA A 56 -0.69 18.96 -7.22
C ALA A 56 0.53 18.01 -7.28
N ALA A 57 1.74 18.53 -7.47
CA ALA A 57 2.96 17.72 -7.43
C ALA A 57 3.33 17.28 -6.01
N PHE A 58 3.04 18.13 -5.01
CA PHE A 58 3.28 17.81 -3.59
C PHE A 58 2.47 16.62 -3.10
N ILE A 59 1.22 16.46 -3.54
CA ILE A 59 0.37 15.33 -3.11
C ILE A 59 0.68 14.00 -3.79
N VAL A 60 1.46 13.98 -4.88
CA VAL A 60 1.78 12.75 -5.63
C VAL A 60 2.36 11.65 -4.75
N PRO A 61 3.48 11.88 -4.01
CA PRO A 61 4.06 10.84 -3.17
C PRO A 61 3.10 10.38 -2.07
N GLY A 62 2.33 11.29 -1.46
CA GLY A 62 1.34 10.97 -0.44
C GLY A 62 0.23 10.06 -0.94
N LEU A 63 -0.29 10.30 -2.14
CA LEU A 63 -1.31 9.45 -2.76
C LEU A 63 -0.77 8.06 -3.14
N ILE A 64 0.47 8.00 -3.63
CA ILE A 64 1.14 6.72 -3.91
C ILE A 64 1.30 5.93 -2.61
N MET A 65 1.79 6.56 -1.55
CA MET A 65 1.97 5.93 -0.25
C MET A 65 0.64 5.42 0.31
N LEU A 66 -0.41 6.23 0.31
CA LEU A 66 -1.74 5.81 0.76
C LEU A 66 -2.24 4.58 0.02
N ALA A 67 -2.09 4.54 -1.30
CA ALA A 67 -2.49 3.40 -2.12
C ALA A 67 -1.66 2.15 -1.80
N ILE A 68 -0.33 2.28 -1.69
CA ILE A 68 0.57 1.16 -1.38
C ILE A 68 0.27 0.60 0.01
N LEU A 69 0.10 1.45 1.03
CA LEU A 69 -0.24 1.04 2.39
C LEU A 69 -1.52 0.23 2.42
N THR A 70 -2.58 0.76 1.82
CA THR A 70 -3.90 0.13 1.79
C THR A 70 -3.86 -1.20 1.05
N GLU A 71 -3.26 -1.22 -0.14
CA GLU A 71 -3.19 -2.43 -0.98
C GLU A 71 -2.26 -3.49 -0.41
N SER A 72 -1.10 -3.12 0.13
CA SER A 72 -0.16 -4.07 0.74
C SER A 72 -0.80 -4.82 1.90
N ILE A 73 -1.46 -4.08 2.80
CA ILE A 73 -2.14 -4.68 3.95
C ILE A 73 -3.30 -5.56 3.50
N SER A 74 -4.19 -5.01 2.67
CA SER A 74 -5.40 -5.72 2.24
C SER A 74 -5.07 -6.99 1.44
N ASN A 75 -4.11 -6.93 0.52
CA ASN A 75 -3.73 -8.09 -0.28
C ASN A 75 -3.08 -9.19 0.54
N ALA A 76 -2.15 -8.84 1.43
CA ALA A 76 -1.49 -9.82 2.28
C ALA A 76 -2.45 -10.43 3.31
N ALA A 77 -3.30 -9.61 3.93
CA ALA A 77 -4.30 -10.07 4.88
C ALA A 77 -5.30 -11.02 4.22
N PHE A 78 -5.84 -10.65 3.07
CA PHE A 78 -6.77 -11.47 2.32
C PHE A 78 -6.11 -12.76 1.80
N GLY A 79 -4.85 -12.68 1.35
CA GLY A 79 -4.09 -13.80 0.82
C GLY A 79 -4.00 -14.97 1.79
N ILE A 80 -3.69 -14.73 3.05
CA ILE A 80 -3.58 -15.78 4.08
C ILE A 80 -4.94 -16.10 4.73
N TYR A 81 -5.84 -15.12 4.85
CA TYR A 81 -7.13 -15.34 5.46
C TYR A 81 -8.03 -16.26 4.62
N MET A 82 -8.05 -16.11 3.30
CA MET A 82 -8.89 -16.94 2.43
C MET A 82 -8.58 -18.44 2.53
N PRO A 83 -7.32 -18.89 2.41
CA PRO A 83 -6.97 -20.28 2.67
C PRO A 83 -7.33 -20.75 4.08
N LYS A 84 -7.18 -19.87 5.10
CA LYS A 84 -7.59 -20.17 6.48
C LYS A 84 -9.11 -20.40 6.57
N TYR A 85 -9.89 -19.52 5.97
CA TYR A 85 -11.36 -19.58 5.98
C TYR A 85 -11.90 -20.79 5.21
N SER A 86 -11.32 -21.13 4.06
CA SER A 86 -11.71 -22.27 3.24
C SER A 86 -11.18 -23.63 3.75
N GLY A 87 -10.27 -23.62 4.72
CA GLY A 87 -9.62 -24.82 5.23
C GLY A 87 -8.41 -25.30 4.40
N THR A 88 -8.17 -24.73 3.23
CA THR A 88 -7.04 -25.12 2.36
C THR A 88 -5.67 -24.77 2.93
N LEU A 89 -5.61 -23.91 3.97
CA LEU A 89 -4.37 -23.62 4.68
C LEU A 89 -3.77 -24.88 5.33
N TYR A 90 -4.61 -25.82 5.77
CA TYR A 90 -4.13 -27.09 6.34
C TYR A 90 -3.36 -27.94 5.33
N GLU A 91 -3.72 -27.86 4.05
CA GLU A 91 -2.98 -28.54 2.97
C GLU A 91 -1.57 -27.95 2.82
N VAL A 92 -1.46 -26.61 2.87
CA VAL A 92 -0.17 -25.92 2.83
C VAL A 92 0.68 -26.27 4.05
N LEU A 93 0.08 -26.32 5.25
CA LEU A 93 0.79 -26.62 6.49
C LEU A 93 1.15 -28.12 6.64
N SER A 94 0.46 -29.03 5.96
CA SER A 94 0.79 -30.46 5.93
C SER A 94 1.91 -30.78 4.95
N ALA A 95 2.22 -29.89 4.02
CA ALA A 95 3.35 -30.02 3.12
C ALA A 95 4.69 -29.77 3.86
N PRO A 96 5.82 -30.31 3.36
CA PRO A 96 7.15 -30.08 3.95
C PRO A 96 7.66 -28.65 3.66
N VAL A 97 6.94 -27.66 4.19
CA VAL A 97 7.19 -26.22 3.99
C VAL A 97 7.39 -25.55 5.35
N SER A 98 8.44 -24.74 5.49
CA SER A 98 8.67 -23.97 6.70
C SER A 98 7.77 -22.74 6.77
N TYR A 99 7.49 -22.24 7.99
CA TYR A 99 6.70 -21.02 8.20
C TYR A 99 7.31 -19.81 7.48
N PHE A 100 8.65 -19.71 7.42
CA PHE A 100 9.33 -18.64 6.68
C PHE A 100 9.03 -18.69 5.17
N GLU A 101 8.98 -19.88 4.60
CA GLU A 101 8.69 -20.08 3.18
C GLU A 101 7.25 -19.66 2.86
N VAL A 102 6.32 -19.98 3.75
CA VAL A 102 4.92 -19.54 3.64
C VAL A 102 4.85 -18.01 3.68
N VAL A 103 5.48 -17.37 4.67
CA VAL A 103 5.51 -15.90 4.80
C VAL A 103 6.11 -15.24 3.56
N ILE A 104 7.28 -15.72 3.11
CA ILE A 104 7.95 -15.16 1.92
C ILE A 104 7.06 -15.28 0.68
N GLY A 105 6.36 -16.40 0.51
CA GLY A 105 5.46 -16.61 -0.63
C GLY A 105 4.31 -15.61 -0.66
N TYR A 106 3.54 -15.52 0.42
CA TYR A 106 2.38 -14.63 0.52
C TYR A 106 2.75 -13.15 0.54
N VAL A 107 3.70 -12.78 1.41
CA VAL A 107 4.15 -11.39 1.55
C VAL A 107 4.85 -10.91 0.28
N GLY A 108 5.70 -11.75 -0.32
CA GLY A 108 6.37 -11.42 -1.57
C GLY A 108 5.39 -11.15 -2.71
N ALA A 109 4.35 -11.96 -2.85
CA ALA A 109 3.31 -11.74 -3.88
C ALA A 109 2.52 -10.45 -3.63
N ALA A 110 2.11 -10.20 -2.38
CA ALA A 110 1.39 -8.99 -2.01
C ALA A 110 2.24 -7.72 -2.22
N ALA A 111 3.49 -7.74 -1.78
CA ALA A 111 4.43 -6.64 -1.97
C ALA A 111 4.69 -6.36 -3.46
N THR A 112 4.91 -7.40 -4.27
CA THR A 112 5.11 -7.24 -5.72
C THR A 112 3.89 -6.58 -6.37
N LYS A 113 2.68 -7.01 -6.04
CA LYS A 113 1.44 -6.40 -6.54
C LYS A 113 1.35 -4.93 -6.16
N SER A 114 1.66 -4.59 -4.92
CA SER A 114 1.59 -3.21 -4.40
C SER A 114 2.64 -2.31 -5.05
N VAL A 115 3.85 -2.82 -5.28
CA VAL A 115 4.90 -2.10 -6.03
C VAL A 115 4.45 -1.80 -7.47
N ILE A 116 3.90 -2.80 -8.16
CA ILE A 116 3.38 -2.62 -9.51
C ILE A 116 2.28 -1.55 -9.53
N LEU A 117 1.35 -1.60 -8.58
CA LEU A 117 0.30 -0.61 -8.44
C LEU A 117 0.87 0.79 -8.18
N GLY A 118 1.82 0.92 -7.26
CA GLY A 118 2.49 2.20 -6.98
C GLY A 118 3.15 2.79 -8.22
N LEU A 119 3.80 1.97 -9.03
CA LEU A 119 4.39 2.40 -10.32
C LEU A 119 3.33 2.82 -11.33
N ILE A 120 2.19 2.11 -11.40
CA ILE A 120 1.07 2.49 -12.28
C ILE A 120 0.49 3.83 -11.83
N ILE A 121 0.30 4.05 -10.53
CA ILE A 121 -0.19 5.33 -10.00
C ILE A 121 0.82 6.46 -10.29
N LEU A 122 2.12 6.19 -10.13
CA LEU A 122 3.17 7.16 -10.47
C LEU A 122 3.12 7.57 -11.95
N LEU A 123 2.95 6.60 -12.86
CA LEU A 123 2.80 6.86 -14.30
C LEU A 123 1.51 7.64 -14.57
N THR A 124 0.41 7.28 -13.91
CA THR A 124 -0.87 7.99 -14.01
C THR A 124 -0.74 9.43 -13.52
N ALA A 125 -0.07 9.65 -12.38
CA ALA A 125 0.17 10.99 -11.83
C ALA A 125 0.90 11.90 -12.83
N ARG A 126 1.82 11.35 -13.60
CA ARG A 126 2.58 12.11 -14.60
C ARG A 126 1.73 12.63 -15.78
N LEU A 127 0.54 12.03 -16.00
CA LEU A 127 -0.42 12.53 -16.99
C LEU A 127 -1.16 13.79 -16.51
N PHE A 128 -1.30 13.96 -15.18
CA PHE A 128 -2.03 15.08 -14.58
C PHE A 128 -1.11 16.22 -14.16
N VAL A 129 0.11 15.88 -13.73
CA VAL A 129 1.03 16.85 -13.12
C VAL A 129 2.45 16.64 -13.63
N PRO A 130 3.13 17.69 -14.12
CA PRO A 130 4.55 17.63 -14.39
C PRO A 130 5.32 17.64 -13.06
N PHE A 131 6.12 16.61 -12.81
CA PHE A 131 7.05 16.53 -11.68
C PHE A 131 8.32 15.79 -12.09
N GLU A 132 9.42 16.10 -11.41
CA GLU A 132 10.71 15.44 -11.61
C GLU A 132 11.05 14.57 -10.39
N ILE A 133 11.59 13.38 -10.67
CA ILE A 133 12.06 12.46 -9.63
C ILE A 133 13.55 12.71 -9.45
N GLN A 134 13.92 13.42 -8.39
CA GLN A 134 15.30 13.76 -8.10
C GLN A 134 16.15 12.52 -7.76
N HIS A 135 15.60 11.57 -6.99
CA HIS A 135 16.31 10.38 -6.52
C HIS A 135 15.53 9.09 -6.83
N PRO A 136 15.55 8.61 -8.11
CA PRO A 136 14.74 7.46 -8.53
C PRO A 136 15.10 6.16 -7.78
N PHE A 137 16.38 5.97 -7.44
CA PHE A 137 16.83 4.80 -6.70
C PHE A 137 16.29 4.80 -5.26
N ALA A 138 16.38 5.93 -4.55
CA ALA A 138 15.83 6.06 -3.20
C ALA A 138 14.31 5.86 -3.22
N MET A 139 13.61 6.46 -4.18
CA MET A 139 12.18 6.27 -4.35
C MET A 139 11.82 4.79 -4.52
N ALA A 140 12.50 4.08 -5.42
CA ALA A 140 12.25 2.64 -5.65
C ALA A 140 12.53 1.80 -4.40
N LEU A 141 13.62 2.10 -3.68
CA LEU A 141 13.99 1.42 -2.45
C LEU A 141 12.91 1.61 -1.37
N PHE A 142 12.49 2.84 -1.10
CA PHE A 142 11.44 3.13 -0.12
C PHE A 142 10.10 2.53 -0.51
N LEU A 143 9.74 2.56 -1.79
CA LEU A 143 8.52 1.94 -2.30
C LEU A 143 8.50 0.43 -2.03
N VAL A 144 9.60 -0.27 -2.28
CA VAL A 144 9.72 -1.72 -1.99
C VAL A 144 9.71 -2.00 -0.49
N LEU A 145 10.48 -1.24 0.30
CA LEU A 145 10.54 -1.41 1.76
C LEU A 145 9.16 -1.20 2.39
N THR A 146 8.45 -0.15 1.99
CA THR A 146 7.09 0.12 2.45
C THR A 146 6.14 -1.02 2.07
N ALA A 147 6.15 -1.45 0.81
CA ALA A 147 5.30 -2.54 0.34
C ALA A 147 5.55 -3.84 1.13
N VAL A 148 6.81 -4.20 1.39
CA VAL A 148 7.17 -5.39 2.18
C VAL A 148 6.74 -5.25 3.63
N THR A 149 7.05 -4.13 4.28
CA THR A 149 6.72 -3.88 5.70
C THR A 149 5.21 -3.94 5.93
N PHE A 150 4.43 -3.27 5.11
CA PHE A 150 2.97 -3.25 5.26
C PHE A 150 2.30 -4.54 4.77
N SER A 151 2.91 -5.28 3.84
CA SER A 151 2.47 -6.64 3.53
C SER A 151 2.71 -7.61 4.69
N LEU A 152 3.83 -7.50 5.42
CA LEU A 152 4.06 -8.27 6.65
C LEU A 152 3.02 -7.94 7.71
N PHE A 153 2.73 -6.65 7.90
CA PHE A 153 1.68 -6.23 8.83
C PHE A 153 0.30 -6.77 8.42
N GLY A 154 -0.05 -6.70 7.14
CA GLY A 154 -1.27 -7.28 6.59
C GLY A 154 -1.35 -8.79 6.78
N PHE A 155 -0.23 -9.51 6.57
CA PHE A 155 -0.16 -10.95 6.81
C PHE A 155 -0.47 -11.30 8.27
N ILE A 156 0.08 -10.54 9.24
CA ILE A 156 -0.21 -10.71 10.68
C ILE A 156 -1.71 -10.53 10.95
N ILE A 157 -2.32 -9.47 10.37
CA ILE A 157 -3.77 -9.22 10.49
C ILE A 157 -4.57 -10.41 9.94
N GLY A 158 -4.21 -10.94 8.77
CA GLY A 158 -4.90 -12.06 8.15
C GLY A 158 -4.82 -13.35 8.97
N VAL A 159 -3.68 -13.60 9.59
CA VAL A 159 -3.51 -14.74 10.53
C VAL A 159 -4.36 -14.54 11.78
N TRP A 160 -4.39 -13.33 12.33
CA TRP A 160 -5.13 -13.00 13.55
C TRP A 160 -6.64 -12.93 13.34
N ALA A 161 -7.12 -12.51 12.18
CA ALA A 161 -8.54 -12.30 11.91
C ALA A 161 -9.32 -13.62 11.93
N ASP A 162 -10.43 -13.67 12.69
CA ASP A 162 -11.37 -14.80 12.74
C ASP A 162 -12.61 -14.56 11.87
N GLY A 163 -12.79 -13.34 11.36
CA GLY A 163 -13.93 -12.94 10.55
C GLY A 163 -13.58 -11.81 9.57
N TRP A 164 -14.42 -11.65 8.56
CA TRP A 164 -14.27 -10.60 7.54
C TRP A 164 -14.23 -9.19 8.11
N GLU A 165 -14.96 -8.96 9.21
CA GLU A 165 -15.01 -7.65 9.87
C GLU A 165 -13.63 -7.21 10.36
N LYS A 166 -12.85 -8.13 10.97
CA LYS A 166 -11.51 -7.83 11.48
C LYS A 166 -10.54 -7.47 10.36
N LEU A 167 -10.70 -8.05 9.18
CA LEU A 167 -9.88 -7.70 8.00
C LEU A 167 -10.11 -6.26 7.54
N GLN A 168 -11.32 -5.73 7.72
CA GLN A 168 -11.68 -4.38 7.27
C GLN A 168 -11.46 -3.33 8.35
N ILE A 169 -11.71 -3.67 9.61
CA ILE A 169 -11.62 -2.74 10.74
C ILE A 169 -10.18 -2.23 10.92
N VAL A 170 -9.18 -3.12 10.86
CA VAL A 170 -7.79 -2.73 11.11
C VAL A 170 -7.26 -1.75 10.04
N PRO A 171 -7.41 -2.01 8.73
CA PRO A 171 -7.06 -1.00 7.72
C PRO A 171 -7.80 0.32 7.91
N ALA A 172 -9.10 0.28 8.17
CA ALA A 172 -9.91 1.50 8.32
C ALA A 172 -9.52 2.32 9.56
N LEU A 173 -9.33 1.68 10.70
CA LEU A 173 -9.06 2.37 11.98
C LEU A 173 -7.58 2.71 12.20
N VAL A 174 -6.66 1.99 11.59
CA VAL A 174 -5.21 2.17 11.79
C VAL A 174 -4.58 2.84 10.59
N VAL A 175 -4.76 2.28 9.39
CA VAL A 175 -4.04 2.75 8.20
C VAL A 175 -4.54 4.12 7.75
N THR A 176 -5.85 4.32 7.74
CA THR A 176 -6.43 5.59 7.29
C THR A 176 -5.98 6.76 8.19
N PRO A 177 -6.10 6.72 9.52
CA PRO A 177 -5.57 7.78 10.38
C PRO A 177 -4.05 7.98 10.25
N LEU A 178 -3.27 6.90 10.16
CA LEU A 178 -1.82 6.99 9.99
C LEU A 178 -1.45 7.68 8.68
N ALA A 179 -2.09 7.32 7.57
CA ALA A 179 -1.83 7.92 6.27
C ALA A 179 -2.24 9.41 6.23
N PHE A 180 -3.40 9.76 6.81
CA PHE A 180 -3.84 11.15 6.89
C PHE A 180 -2.92 11.99 7.79
N LEU A 181 -2.58 11.50 8.99
CA LEU A 181 -1.63 12.17 9.88
C LEU A 181 -0.18 12.10 9.37
N GLY A 182 0.11 11.24 8.40
CA GLY A 182 1.41 11.15 7.74
C GLY A 182 1.76 12.30 6.79
N GLY A 183 0.84 13.27 6.61
CA GLY A 183 1.10 14.41 5.72
C GLY A 183 0.90 14.10 4.24
N SER A 184 0.09 13.09 3.90
CA SER A 184 -0.18 12.70 2.51
C SER A 184 -0.83 13.82 1.68
N PHE A 185 -1.55 14.76 2.31
CA PHE A 185 -2.31 15.82 1.64
C PHE A 185 -1.92 17.23 2.06
N TYR A 186 -1.09 17.38 3.09
CA TYR A 186 -0.68 18.68 3.64
C TYR A 186 0.72 18.61 4.23
N SER A 187 1.37 19.75 4.38
CA SER A 187 2.65 19.81 5.09
C SER A 187 2.41 19.74 6.61
N ILE A 188 3.21 18.92 7.30
CA ILE A 188 3.14 18.78 8.77
C ILE A 188 3.28 20.13 9.49
N SER A 189 4.02 21.07 8.89
CA SER A 189 4.17 22.44 9.40
C SER A 189 2.86 23.23 9.46
N MET A 190 1.82 22.82 8.73
CA MET A 190 0.50 23.46 8.74
C MET A 190 -0.37 23.00 9.93
N LEU A 191 0.03 21.96 10.64
CA LEU A 191 -0.70 21.45 11.80
C LEU A 191 -0.46 22.31 13.05
N PRO A 192 -1.42 22.34 14.02
CA PRO A 192 -1.18 22.88 15.35
C PRO A 192 -0.02 22.15 16.05
N PRO A 193 0.74 22.82 16.95
CA PRO A 193 1.97 22.29 17.55
C PRO A 193 1.82 20.93 18.26
N ILE A 194 0.64 20.66 18.83
CA ILE A 194 0.33 19.38 19.49
C ILE A 194 0.32 18.24 18.46
N TRP A 195 -0.35 18.45 17.33
CA TRP A 195 -0.45 17.47 16.27
C TRP A 195 0.87 17.23 15.55
N GLN A 196 1.72 18.26 15.41
CA GLN A 196 3.08 18.10 14.87
C GLN A 196 3.90 17.12 15.72
N LYS A 197 3.79 17.20 17.06
CA LYS A 197 4.48 16.26 17.96
C LYS A 197 3.93 14.85 17.90
N ILE A 198 2.60 14.69 17.80
CA ILE A 198 1.96 13.38 17.65
C ILE A 198 2.37 12.72 16.34
N THR A 199 2.47 13.50 15.28
CA THR A 199 2.85 13.03 13.93
C THR A 199 4.27 12.46 13.90
N LEU A 200 5.19 12.90 14.75
CA LEU A 200 6.54 12.33 14.86
C LEU A 200 6.57 10.86 15.31
N PHE A 201 5.51 10.37 15.94
CA PHE A 201 5.38 8.95 16.28
C PHE A 201 4.77 8.11 15.16
N ASN A 202 4.35 8.76 14.08
CA ASN A 202 3.74 8.09 12.95
C ASN A 202 4.82 7.56 11.97
N PRO A 203 4.94 6.23 11.77
CA PRO A 203 5.95 5.67 10.88
C PRO A 203 5.74 6.05 9.39
N VAL A 204 4.57 6.53 9.02
CA VAL A 204 4.25 6.93 7.63
C VAL A 204 4.83 8.30 7.27
N VAL A 205 5.27 9.08 8.24
CA VAL A 205 5.89 10.41 8.03
C VAL A 205 7.30 10.30 7.45
N TYR A 206 7.99 9.20 7.78
CA TYR A 206 9.37 8.93 7.39
C TYR A 206 9.43 8.03 6.14
#